data_bd0f3afd71fa1e75eb8f6a5860154179
#
_entry.id   bd0f3afd71fa1e75eb8f6a5860154179
#
_cell.length_a   1.000
_cell.length_b   1.000
_cell.length_c   1.000
_cell.angle_alpha   90.00
_cell.angle_beta   90.00
_cell.angle_gamma   90.00
#
_symmetry.space_group_name_H-M   'P 1'
#
loop_
_entity.id
_entity.type
_entity.pdbx_description
1 polymer ?
#
loop_
_entity_poly.entity_id
_entity_poly.type
_entity_poly.pdbx_seq_one_letter_code
_entity_poly.pdbx_strand_id
1 'polypeptide(L)'
;HPIRPDSYREINNFYTMTVYEKGAEVIRMLQTMLGKDGFRKGLDLYIQRHDGCAVTCDDFIRAMADANKTDLAQFSRWWSQSGTPRVTAETSYDETTRTFTLRGRQATPATADQKEKEPLVIPVSVGLLDGAGNDMDLVLVDQPDAVPEKTKTLILSDEADEWVFKDIPENPVLSLGRGFSAPVVFDYGYSREELAFLAGHDSDAFNRAEAFERLVLNCLSEMIDAAEHGDDLP
;
A
#
# COMPACT_ATOMS: atom_id res chain seq x y z
N HIS A 1 12.23 15.27 -0.64
CA HIS A 1 13.25 14.93 0.37
C HIS A 1 12.81 13.72 1.19
N PRO A 2 13.72 13.02 1.88
CA PRO A 2 13.37 11.90 2.76
C PRO A 2 12.56 12.37 3.99
N ILE A 3 11.93 11.40 4.71
CA ILE A 3 11.22 11.68 5.97
C ILE A 3 12.20 12.18 7.04
N ARG A 4 13.41 11.61 7.08
CA ARG A 4 14.51 12.04 7.93
C ARG A 4 15.58 12.71 7.08
N PRO A 5 15.48 14.04 6.82
CA PRO A 5 16.49 14.76 6.06
C PRO A 5 17.77 14.92 6.89
N ASP A 6 18.94 14.86 6.22
CA ASP A 6 20.24 15.01 6.86
C ASP A 6 20.59 16.46 7.21
N SER A 7 19.90 17.43 6.56
CA SER A 7 20.18 18.85 6.76
C SER A 7 18.95 19.71 6.45
N TYR A 8 18.93 20.90 7.00
CA TYR A 8 17.96 21.97 6.72
C TYR A 8 18.66 23.34 6.79
N ARG A 9 18.11 24.34 6.11
CA ARG A 9 18.65 25.71 6.14
C ARG A 9 18.18 26.46 7.37
N GLU A 10 16.90 26.31 7.72
CA GLU A 10 16.25 26.88 8.89
C GLU A 10 15.41 25.79 9.55
N ILE A 11 15.25 25.87 10.88
CA ILE A 11 14.49 24.86 11.64
C ILE A 11 13.04 24.73 11.10
N ASN A 12 12.43 25.79 10.62
CA ASN A 12 11.10 25.78 10.05
C ASN A 12 11.00 24.93 8.78
N ASN A 13 12.08 24.73 8.04
CA ASN A 13 12.12 23.89 6.85
C ASN A 13 12.00 22.40 7.19
N PHE A 14 12.16 22.03 8.44
CA PHE A 14 12.00 20.65 8.93
C PHE A 14 10.52 20.25 9.02
N TYR A 15 9.64 21.19 9.30
CA TYR A 15 8.19 20.94 9.48
C TYR A 15 7.46 20.88 8.14
N THR A 16 7.69 19.83 7.38
CA THR A 16 7.10 19.62 6.04
C THR A 16 6.03 18.55 6.07
N MET A 17 5.16 18.54 5.05
CA MET A 17 4.20 17.45 4.85
C MET A 17 4.89 16.08 4.73
N THR A 18 6.09 16.03 4.15
CA THR A 18 6.86 14.78 4.07
C THR A 18 7.23 14.26 5.45
N VAL A 19 7.69 15.12 6.35
CA VAL A 19 8.06 14.71 7.71
C VAL A 19 6.83 14.30 8.51
N TYR A 20 5.76 15.10 8.47
CA TYR A 20 4.55 14.85 9.26
C TYR A 20 3.63 13.83 8.63
N GLU A 21 3.09 14.11 7.45
CA GLU A 21 2.04 13.29 6.85
C GLU A 21 2.58 11.95 6.35
N LYS A 22 3.62 11.98 5.50
CA LYS A 22 4.25 10.75 5.04
C LYS A 22 4.88 9.97 6.19
N GLY A 23 5.47 10.68 7.18
CA GLY A 23 6.02 10.04 8.39
C GLY A 23 4.95 9.32 9.19
N ALA A 24 3.80 9.94 9.42
CA ALA A 24 2.67 9.30 10.10
C ALA A 24 2.16 8.06 9.34
N GLU A 25 2.05 8.16 8.00
CA GLU A 25 1.63 7.04 7.17
C GLU A 25 2.63 5.88 7.17
N VAL A 26 3.94 6.15 7.24
CA VAL A 26 4.95 5.09 7.39
C VAL A 26 4.83 4.40 8.76
N ILE A 27 4.53 5.13 9.83
CA ILE A 27 4.26 4.52 11.14
C ILE A 27 2.98 3.67 11.10
N ARG A 28 1.91 4.16 10.45
CA ARG A 28 0.67 3.41 10.27
C ARG A 28 0.89 2.16 9.41
N MET A 29 1.70 2.25 8.38
CA MET A 29 2.13 1.12 7.55
C MET A 29 2.88 0.06 8.37
N LEU A 30 3.77 0.47 9.28
CA LEU A 30 4.42 -0.46 10.21
C LEU A 30 3.42 -1.18 11.11
N GLN A 31 2.36 -0.49 11.57
CA GLN A 31 1.27 -1.13 12.31
C GLN A 31 0.52 -2.14 11.46
N THR A 32 0.27 -1.85 10.18
CA THR A 32 -0.36 -2.79 9.24
C THR A 32 0.47 -4.07 9.10
N MET A 33 1.80 -3.93 9.00
CA MET A 33 2.72 -5.08 8.90
C MET A 33 2.80 -5.92 10.16
N LEU A 34 2.90 -5.28 11.33
CA LEU A 34 3.07 -5.96 12.62
C LEU A 34 1.75 -6.42 13.25
N GLY A 35 0.63 -5.93 12.74
CA GLY A 35 -0.66 -6.03 13.39
C GLY A 35 -0.76 -5.13 14.65
N LYS A 36 -2.00 -4.91 15.12
CA LYS A 36 -2.25 -4.04 16.28
C LYS A 36 -1.50 -4.49 17.55
N ASP A 37 -1.51 -5.80 17.82
CA ASP A 37 -0.88 -6.37 19.03
C ASP A 37 0.65 -6.31 18.94
N GLY A 38 1.22 -6.59 17.78
CA GLY A 38 2.66 -6.50 17.54
C GLY A 38 3.17 -5.07 17.65
N PHE A 39 2.43 -4.13 17.06
CA PHE A 39 2.76 -2.71 17.17
C PHE A 39 2.66 -2.22 18.61
N ARG A 40 1.62 -2.63 19.37
CA ARG A 40 1.48 -2.30 20.79
C ARG A 40 2.65 -2.83 21.63
N LYS A 41 3.06 -4.09 21.42
CA LYS A 41 4.24 -4.67 22.11
C LYS A 41 5.51 -3.86 21.83
N GLY A 42 5.68 -3.43 20.58
CA GLY A 42 6.80 -2.58 20.18
C GLY A 42 6.79 -1.23 20.90
N LEU A 43 5.63 -0.56 20.97
CA LEU A 43 5.47 0.69 21.71
C LEU A 43 5.76 0.53 23.21
N ASP A 44 5.24 -0.51 23.84
CA ASP A 44 5.46 -0.76 25.25
C ASP A 44 6.96 -0.94 25.54
N LEU A 45 7.68 -1.71 24.69
CA LEU A 45 9.11 -1.88 24.81
C LEU A 45 9.89 -0.58 24.56
N TYR A 46 9.45 0.22 23.57
CA TYR A 46 10.06 1.52 23.28
C TYR A 46 9.96 2.46 24.47
N ILE A 47 8.78 2.61 25.07
CA ILE A 47 8.57 3.43 26.27
C ILE A 47 9.39 2.88 27.44
N GLN A 48 9.35 1.56 27.68
CA GLN A 48 10.11 0.93 28.77
C GLN A 48 11.62 1.23 28.67
N ARG A 49 12.18 1.25 27.46
CA ARG A 49 13.61 1.49 27.23
C ARG A 49 14.00 2.95 27.28
N HIS A 50 13.12 3.84 26.87
CA HIS A 50 13.49 5.19 26.48
C HIS A 50 12.67 6.29 27.13
N ASP A 51 11.79 5.98 28.08
CA ASP A 51 11.02 7.01 28.80
C ASP A 51 11.97 8.05 29.45
N GLY A 52 11.71 9.32 29.18
CA GLY A 52 12.54 10.43 29.65
C GLY A 52 13.89 10.60 28.94
N CYS A 53 14.17 9.83 27.87
CA CYS A 53 15.41 9.89 27.12
C CYS A 53 15.25 10.68 25.81
N ALA A 54 16.36 11.27 25.32
CA ALA A 54 16.45 11.73 23.93
C ALA A 54 16.78 10.53 23.02
N VAL A 55 15.97 10.29 21.99
CA VAL A 55 16.05 9.11 21.15
C VAL A 55 16.03 9.45 19.66
N THR A 56 16.37 8.47 18.83
CA THR A 56 16.32 8.56 17.37
C THR A 56 15.25 7.66 16.77
N CYS A 57 14.96 7.82 15.46
CA CYS A 57 14.09 6.90 14.73
C CYS A 57 14.62 5.46 14.78
N ASP A 58 15.93 5.28 14.82
CA ASP A 58 16.56 3.95 14.85
C ASP A 58 16.31 3.23 16.19
N ASP A 59 16.22 3.97 17.31
CA ASP A 59 15.85 3.41 18.62
C ASP A 59 14.39 2.92 18.62
N PHE A 60 13.51 3.68 17.96
CA PHE A 60 12.11 3.28 17.80
C PHE A 60 11.99 1.98 16.96
N ILE A 61 12.60 1.94 15.78
CA ILE A 61 12.55 0.76 14.90
C ILE A 61 13.18 -0.46 15.58
N ARG A 62 14.29 -0.28 16.32
CA ARG A 62 14.92 -1.37 17.07
C ARG A 62 13.99 -1.96 18.12
N ALA A 63 13.27 -1.10 18.85
CA ALA A 63 12.29 -1.58 19.83
C ALA A 63 11.14 -2.36 19.16
N MET A 64 10.64 -1.87 18.00
CA MET A 64 9.61 -2.57 17.21
C MET A 64 10.11 -3.93 16.71
N ALA A 65 11.33 -3.99 16.17
CA ALA A 65 11.96 -5.21 15.69
C ALA A 65 12.15 -6.25 16.80
N ASP A 66 12.73 -5.83 17.92
CA ASP A 66 13.03 -6.70 19.07
C ASP A 66 11.75 -7.30 19.68
N ALA A 67 10.72 -6.46 19.89
CA ALA A 67 9.47 -6.91 20.49
C ALA A 67 8.73 -7.95 19.64
N ASN A 68 8.90 -7.87 18.32
CA ASN A 68 8.22 -8.74 17.36
C ASN A 68 9.13 -9.83 16.78
N LYS A 69 10.42 -9.84 17.13
CA LYS A 69 11.43 -10.77 16.58
C LYS A 69 11.45 -10.73 15.04
N THR A 70 11.34 -9.56 14.47
CA THR A 70 11.23 -9.31 13.03
C THR A 70 12.38 -8.42 12.57
N ASP A 71 12.97 -8.72 11.41
CA ASP A 71 13.96 -7.83 10.80
C ASP A 71 13.25 -6.66 10.10
N LEU A 72 13.56 -5.44 10.54
CA LEU A 72 13.06 -4.19 9.98
C LEU A 72 14.18 -3.34 9.33
N ALA A 73 15.34 -3.94 9.03
CA ALA A 73 16.47 -3.22 8.43
C ALA A 73 16.08 -2.60 7.08
N GLN A 74 15.46 -3.38 6.20
CA GLN A 74 14.99 -2.88 4.91
C GLN A 74 13.85 -1.85 5.06
N PHE A 75 12.96 -2.04 6.03
CA PHE A 75 11.90 -1.07 6.33
C PHE A 75 12.48 0.31 6.67
N SER A 76 13.64 0.37 7.33
CA SER A 76 14.30 1.63 7.70
C SER A 76 14.67 2.52 6.50
N ARG A 77 14.70 1.99 5.27
CA ARG A 77 14.89 2.77 4.05
C ARG A 77 13.82 3.86 3.86
N TRP A 78 12.62 3.65 4.40
CA TRP A 78 11.55 4.65 4.35
C TRP A 78 11.93 6.00 4.98
N TRP A 79 12.85 5.99 5.97
CA TRP A 79 13.33 7.21 6.62
C TRP A 79 14.29 8.01 5.75
N SER A 80 15.13 7.32 4.98
CA SER A 80 16.26 7.91 4.25
C SER A 80 16.07 8.01 2.74
N GLN A 81 15.12 7.24 2.16
CA GLN A 81 14.86 7.29 0.74
C GLN A 81 13.75 8.27 0.40
N SER A 82 14.07 9.26 -0.45
CA SER A 82 13.11 10.25 -0.96
C SER A 82 12.28 9.69 -2.11
N GLY A 83 11.18 10.36 -2.43
CA GLY A 83 10.26 10.00 -3.52
C GLY A 83 9.08 9.15 -3.04
N THR A 84 8.10 9.00 -3.93
CA THR A 84 6.91 8.17 -3.70
C THR A 84 6.99 6.94 -4.60
N PRO A 85 7.00 5.73 -4.04
CA PRO A 85 7.01 4.51 -4.85
C PRO A 85 5.73 4.37 -5.69
N ARG A 86 5.88 3.75 -6.85
CA ARG A 86 4.77 3.25 -7.66
C ARG A 86 4.77 1.73 -7.58
N VAL A 87 3.60 1.16 -7.39
CA VAL A 87 3.39 -0.29 -7.43
C VAL A 87 2.47 -0.58 -8.60
N THR A 88 3.03 -1.10 -9.67
CA THR A 88 2.27 -1.58 -10.83
C THR A 88 1.78 -2.99 -10.52
N ALA A 89 0.49 -3.24 -10.72
CA ALA A 89 -0.12 -4.53 -10.51
C ALA A 89 -0.67 -5.10 -11.81
N GLU A 90 -0.49 -6.42 -11.99
CA GLU A 90 -1.06 -7.21 -13.07
C GLU A 90 -1.77 -8.44 -12.49
N THR A 91 -2.88 -8.84 -13.10
CA THR A 91 -3.66 -9.98 -12.60
C THR A 91 -3.98 -10.97 -13.71
N SER A 92 -4.17 -12.21 -13.31
CA SER A 92 -4.72 -13.25 -14.19
C SER A 92 -5.56 -14.24 -13.37
N TYR A 93 -6.63 -14.75 -13.98
CA TYR A 93 -7.49 -15.78 -13.40
C TYR A 93 -7.50 -17.03 -14.28
N ASP A 94 -7.30 -18.19 -13.65
CA ASP A 94 -7.41 -19.50 -14.29
C ASP A 94 -8.65 -20.22 -13.73
N GLU A 95 -9.69 -20.34 -14.56
CA GLU A 95 -10.93 -21.01 -14.23
C GLU A 95 -10.74 -22.52 -13.97
N THR A 96 -9.78 -23.13 -14.67
CA THR A 96 -9.53 -24.59 -14.56
C THR A 96 -8.97 -24.96 -13.20
N THR A 97 -7.99 -24.21 -12.75
CA THR A 97 -7.33 -24.39 -11.45
C THR A 97 -7.99 -23.58 -10.33
N ARG A 98 -8.92 -22.69 -10.68
CA ARG A 98 -9.56 -21.73 -9.77
C ARG A 98 -8.54 -20.92 -8.98
N THR A 99 -7.51 -20.44 -9.68
CA THR A 99 -6.47 -19.63 -9.08
C THR A 99 -6.50 -18.20 -9.63
N PHE A 100 -6.29 -17.25 -8.72
CA PHE A 100 -6.10 -15.84 -9.07
C PHE A 100 -4.67 -15.46 -8.76
N THR A 101 -3.96 -14.96 -9.76
CA THR A 101 -2.57 -14.52 -9.63
C THR A 101 -2.51 -13.00 -9.64
N LEU A 102 -1.83 -12.44 -8.64
CA LEU A 102 -1.47 -11.02 -8.57
C LEU A 102 0.04 -10.89 -8.67
N ARG A 103 0.52 -10.11 -9.64
CA ARG A 103 1.91 -9.71 -9.78
C ARG A 103 2.07 -8.26 -9.41
N GLY A 104 2.99 -7.96 -8.51
CA GLY A 104 3.34 -6.61 -8.08
C GLY A 104 4.76 -6.25 -8.49
N ARG A 105 4.95 -5.05 -9.01
CA ARG A 105 6.29 -4.50 -9.29
C ARG A 105 6.38 -3.11 -8.69
N GLN A 106 7.45 -2.85 -7.93
CA GLN A 106 7.69 -1.53 -7.37
C GLN A 106 8.81 -0.79 -8.11
N ALA A 107 8.66 0.52 -8.22
CA ALA A 107 9.71 1.42 -8.66
C ALA A 107 9.55 2.78 -7.96
N THR A 108 10.66 3.36 -7.49
CA THR A 108 10.66 4.72 -6.96
C THR A 108 11.37 5.63 -7.97
N PRO A 109 10.71 6.67 -8.52
CA PRO A 109 11.36 7.58 -9.44
C PRO A 109 12.55 8.30 -8.81
N ALA A 110 13.59 8.54 -9.64
CA ALA A 110 14.73 9.34 -9.23
C ALA A 110 14.28 10.73 -8.76
N THR A 111 14.90 11.24 -7.71
CA THR A 111 14.68 12.59 -7.18
C THR A 111 15.94 13.44 -7.34
N ALA A 112 15.84 14.74 -7.15
CA ALA A 112 16.98 15.64 -7.31
C ALA A 112 18.14 15.31 -6.35
N ASP A 113 17.79 14.87 -5.15
CA ASP A 113 18.70 14.51 -4.07
C ASP A 113 19.20 13.05 -4.13
N GLN A 114 18.44 12.14 -4.75
CA GLN A 114 18.77 10.71 -4.86
C GLN A 114 18.42 10.16 -6.23
N LYS A 115 19.44 9.80 -7.00
CA LYS A 115 19.27 9.26 -8.37
C LYS A 115 19.01 7.77 -8.39
N GLU A 116 19.65 7.03 -7.50
CA GLU A 116 19.50 5.59 -7.35
C GLU A 116 18.50 5.30 -6.23
N LYS A 117 17.65 4.31 -6.45
CA LYS A 117 16.60 3.89 -5.53
C LYS A 117 16.67 2.39 -5.33
N GLU A 118 16.48 1.99 -4.09
CA GLU A 118 16.40 0.58 -3.74
C GLU A 118 14.96 0.16 -3.44
N PRO A 119 14.61 -1.13 -3.58
CA PRO A 119 13.30 -1.63 -3.20
C PRO A 119 12.98 -1.33 -1.73
N LEU A 120 11.74 -0.93 -1.49
CA LEU A 120 11.20 -0.68 -0.16
C LEU A 120 10.35 -1.86 0.29
N VAL A 121 10.12 -2.00 1.58
CA VAL A 121 9.11 -2.95 2.11
C VAL A 121 7.76 -2.26 2.03
N ILE A 122 6.85 -2.81 1.22
CA ILE A 122 5.53 -2.22 0.96
C ILE A 122 4.46 -3.27 1.29
N PRO A 123 3.65 -3.07 2.33
CA PRO A 123 2.47 -3.90 2.56
C PRO A 123 1.37 -3.52 1.56
N VAL A 124 0.91 -4.50 0.81
CA VAL A 124 -0.15 -4.39 -0.18
C VAL A 124 -1.36 -5.15 0.34
N SER A 125 -2.31 -4.45 0.95
CA SER A 125 -3.55 -5.07 1.41
C SER A 125 -4.54 -5.18 0.25
N VAL A 126 -5.06 -6.39 0.02
CA VAL A 126 -5.94 -6.70 -1.09
C VAL A 126 -7.19 -7.42 -0.64
N GLY A 127 -8.28 -7.23 -1.38
CA GLY A 127 -9.49 -8.01 -1.34
C GLY A 127 -9.87 -8.47 -2.75
N LEU A 128 -10.65 -9.53 -2.85
CA LEU A 128 -11.25 -9.98 -4.10
C LEU A 128 -12.77 -10.00 -3.92
N LEU A 129 -13.50 -9.35 -4.83
CA LEU A 129 -14.96 -9.29 -4.80
C LEU A 129 -15.55 -10.23 -5.85
N ASP A 130 -16.59 -10.96 -5.47
CA ASP A 130 -17.40 -11.74 -6.41
C ASP A 130 -18.32 -10.84 -7.25
N GLY A 131 -18.97 -11.42 -8.26
CA GLY A 131 -19.91 -10.68 -9.14
C GLY A 131 -21.12 -10.08 -8.43
N ALA A 132 -21.41 -10.47 -7.18
CA ALA A 132 -22.45 -9.91 -6.34
C ALA A 132 -21.95 -8.81 -5.38
N GLY A 133 -20.65 -8.55 -5.35
CA GLY A 133 -20.02 -7.53 -4.50
C GLY A 133 -19.66 -8.02 -3.10
N ASN A 134 -19.62 -9.33 -2.87
CA ASN A 134 -19.18 -9.86 -1.59
C ASN A 134 -17.66 -10.14 -1.60
N ASP A 135 -17.02 -9.94 -0.47
CA ASP A 135 -15.62 -10.33 -0.30
C ASP A 135 -15.45 -11.86 -0.35
N MET A 136 -14.53 -12.31 -1.17
CA MET A 136 -14.11 -13.72 -1.23
C MET A 136 -13.17 -14.06 -0.06
N ASP A 137 -13.07 -15.34 0.27
CA ASP A 137 -12.08 -15.88 1.19
C ASP A 137 -10.72 -16.01 0.49
N LEU A 138 -9.68 -15.44 1.08
CA LEU A 138 -8.34 -15.39 0.53
C LEU A 138 -7.40 -16.35 1.24
N VAL A 139 -6.86 -17.31 0.49
CA VAL A 139 -5.82 -18.23 0.94
C VAL A 139 -4.76 -18.34 -0.16
N LEU A 140 -3.50 -18.10 0.20
CA LEU A 140 -2.38 -18.26 -0.73
C LEU A 140 -2.03 -19.75 -0.95
N VAL A 141 -1.59 -20.09 -2.15
CA VAL A 141 -1.18 -21.44 -2.51
C VAL A 141 0.00 -21.93 -1.65
N ASP A 142 0.93 -21.05 -1.31
CA ASP A 142 2.10 -21.32 -0.47
C ASP A 142 1.78 -21.37 1.04
N GLN A 143 0.56 -20.94 1.44
CA GLN A 143 0.05 -20.96 2.81
C GLN A 143 -1.29 -21.73 2.91
N PRO A 144 -1.33 -23.01 2.48
CA PRO A 144 -2.59 -23.73 2.28
C PRO A 144 -3.41 -23.98 3.56
N ASP A 145 -2.77 -23.95 4.72
CA ASP A 145 -3.38 -24.16 6.03
C ASP A 145 -3.70 -22.84 6.77
N ALA A 146 -3.47 -21.69 6.13
CA ALA A 146 -3.81 -20.40 6.72
C ALA A 146 -5.34 -20.24 6.87
N VAL A 147 -5.73 -19.56 7.94
CA VAL A 147 -7.14 -19.18 8.11
C VAL A 147 -7.53 -18.21 6.99
N PRO A 148 -8.65 -18.47 6.28
CA PRO A 148 -9.11 -17.57 5.24
C PRO A 148 -9.40 -16.16 5.77
N GLU A 149 -9.02 -15.14 5.01
CA GLU A 149 -9.19 -13.73 5.35
C GLU A 149 -9.94 -13.02 4.20
N LYS A 150 -10.75 -12.02 4.51
CA LYS A 150 -11.44 -11.19 3.50
C LYS A 150 -10.55 -10.08 2.95
N THR A 151 -9.51 -9.73 3.71
CA THR A 151 -8.45 -8.82 3.29
C THR A 151 -7.12 -9.45 3.64
N LYS A 152 -6.25 -9.63 2.65
CA LYS A 152 -4.91 -10.20 2.81
C LYS A 152 -3.87 -9.11 2.64
N THR A 153 -2.94 -8.99 3.60
CA THR A 153 -1.79 -8.10 3.47
C THR A 153 -0.60 -8.89 2.92
N LEU A 154 -0.19 -8.53 1.73
CA LEU A 154 0.98 -9.07 1.02
C LEU A 154 2.18 -8.16 1.28
N ILE A 155 3.38 -8.70 1.30
CA ILE A 155 4.60 -7.91 1.52
C ILE A 155 5.42 -7.91 0.24
N LEU A 156 5.52 -6.75 -0.41
CA LEU A 156 6.40 -6.53 -1.55
C LEU A 156 7.72 -5.95 -1.06
N SER A 157 8.76 -6.76 -0.99
CA SER A 157 10.09 -6.37 -0.51
C SER A 157 11.16 -6.33 -1.61
N ASP A 158 10.94 -7.05 -2.69
CA ASP A 158 11.79 -7.05 -3.87
C ASP A 158 11.26 -6.11 -4.97
N GLU A 159 11.97 -5.99 -6.08
CA GLU A 159 11.51 -5.20 -7.24
C GLU A 159 10.18 -5.72 -7.80
N ALA A 160 9.96 -7.02 -7.72
CA ALA A 160 8.71 -7.67 -8.14
C ALA A 160 8.47 -8.94 -7.31
N ASP A 161 7.19 -9.27 -7.14
CA ASP A 161 6.75 -10.51 -6.51
C ASP A 161 5.43 -10.97 -7.13
N GLU A 162 5.09 -12.23 -6.89
CA GLU A 162 3.89 -12.89 -7.39
C GLU A 162 3.20 -13.64 -6.26
N TRP A 163 1.89 -13.44 -6.13
CA TRP A 163 1.04 -14.13 -5.16
C TRP A 163 -0.08 -14.86 -5.87
N VAL A 164 -0.27 -16.12 -5.54
CA VAL A 164 -1.30 -16.96 -6.13
C VAL A 164 -2.31 -17.35 -5.06
N PHE A 165 -3.55 -16.91 -5.24
CA PHE A 165 -4.68 -17.28 -4.40
C PHE A 165 -5.37 -18.52 -4.97
N LYS A 166 -5.73 -19.46 -4.10
CA LYS A 166 -6.42 -20.70 -4.46
C LYS A 166 -7.91 -20.65 -4.13
N ASP A 167 -8.65 -21.58 -4.71
CA ASP A 167 -10.07 -21.78 -4.45
C ASP A 167 -10.96 -20.57 -4.78
N ILE A 168 -10.53 -19.73 -5.71
CA ILE A 168 -11.30 -18.57 -6.20
C ILE A 168 -12.37 -19.07 -7.17
N PRO A 169 -13.68 -18.94 -6.82
CA PRO A 169 -14.73 -19.63 -7.56
C PRO A 169 -15.04 -19.03 -8.94
N GLU A 170 -14.78 -17.76 -9.15
CA GLU A 170 -15.03 -17.02 -10.40
C GLU A 170 -13.99 -15.91 -10.57
N ASN A 171 -13.90 -15.30 -11.75
CA ASN A 171 -12.99 -14.17 -12.00
C ASN A 171 -13.42 -12.97 -11.15
N PRO A 172 -12.60 -12.56 -10.16
CA PRO A 172 -13.00 -11.52 -9.21
C PRO A 172 -12.66 -10.12 -9.70
N VAL A 173 -13.26 -9.12 -9.06
CA VAL A 173 -12.78 -7.74 -9.11
C VAL A 173 -11.77 -7.52 -7.99
N LEU A 174 -10.55 -7.08 -8.35
CA LEU A 174 -9.49 -6.79 -7.38
C LEU A 174 -9.76 -5.47 -6.64
N SER A 175 -9.72 -5.50 -5.32
CA SER A 175 -9.65 -4.33 -4.45
C SER A 175 -8.21 -4.18 -3.96
N LEU A 176 -7.46 -3.23 -4.54
CA LEU A 176 -6.01 -3.06 -4.32
C LEU A 176 -5.73 -1.88 -3.38
N GLY A 177 -4.86 -2.09 -2.38
CA GLY A 177 -4.43 -1.04 -1.46
C GLY A 177 -5.44 -0.73 -0.35
N ARG A 178 -6.24 -1.71 0.09
CA ARG A 178 -7.26 -1.55 1.13
C ARG A 178 -6.72 -0.84 2.37
N GLY A 179 -7.54 0.07 2.90
CA GLY A 179 -7.22 0.87 4.07
C GLY A 179 -6.01 1.78 3.87
N PHE A 180 -5.65 2.14 2.63
CA PHE A 180 -4.41 2.87 2.33
C PHE A 180 -3.19 2.21 2.98
N SER A 181 -2.98 0.93 2.69
CA SER A 181 -1.99 0.08 3.38
C SER A 181 -0.55 0.60 3.33
N ALA A 182 -0.20 1.42 2.35
CA ALA A 182 1.11 2.06 2.22
C ALA A 182 1.01 3.41 1.50
N PRO A 183 1.90 4.39 1.79
CA PRO A 183 1.95 5.69 1.12
C PRO A 183 2.65 5.57 -0.25
N VAL A 184 2.01 4.87 -1.18
CA VAL A 184 2.47 4.58 -2.54
C VAL A 184 1.39 4.93 -3.55
N VAL A 185 1.76 5.02 -4.82
CA VAL A 185 0.81 5.10 -5.92
C VAL A 185 0.60 3.69 -6.46
N PHE A 186 -0.61 3.17 -6.35
CA PHE A 186 -1.00 1.93 -7.01
C PHE A 186 -1.42 2.21 -8.45
N ASP A 187 -0.74 1.53 -9.39
CA ASP A 187 -1.00 1.60 -10.81
C ASP A 187 -1.60 0.26 -11.28
N TYR A 188 -2.91 0.25 -11.46
CA TYR A 188 -3.67 -0.88 -11.96
C TYR A 188 -4.76 -0.37 -12.90
N GLY A 189 -4.85 -0.99 -14.07
CA GLY A 189 -5.74 -0.58 -15.16
C GLY A 189 -7.19 -1.01 -14.96
N TYR A 190 -7.86 -0.48 -13.95
CA TYR A 190 -9.30 -0.70 -13.78
C TYR A 190 -10.09 -0.21 -14.97
N SER A 191 -11.04 -1.01 -15.42
CA SER A 191 -12.10 -0.55 -16.32
C SER A 191 -13.06 0.42 -15.61
N ARG A 192 -13.86 1.14 -16.39
CA ARG A 192 -14.92 2.03 -15.85
C ARG A 192 -15.95 1.24 -15.05
N GLU A 193 -16.30 0.05 -15.55
CA GLU A 193 -17.23 -0.88 -14.91
C GLU A 193 -16.69 -1.39 -13.57
N GLU A 194 -15.40 -1.76 -13.51
CA GLU A 194 -14.76 -2.18 -12.26
C GLU A 194 -14.70 -1.04 -11.24
N LEU A 195 -14.37 0.18 -11.67
CA LEU A 195 -14.38 1.34 -10.77
C LEU A 195 -15.79 1.64 -10.23
N ALA A 196 -16.82 1.59 -11.09
CA ALA A 196 -18.20 1.77 -10.66
C ALA A 196 -18.65 0.67 -9.70
N PHE A 197 -18.22 -0.56 -9.96
CA PHE A 197 -18.52 -1.71 -9.11
C PHE A 197 -17.86 -1.58 -7.74
N LEU A 198 -16.56 -1.26 -7.67
CA LEU A 198 -15.84 -1.04 -6.41
C LEU A 198 -16.44 0.13 -5.62
N ALA A 199 -16.76 1.25 -6.28
CA ALA A 199 -17.39 2.40 -5.64
C ALA A 199 -18.74 2.04 -4.97
N GLY A 200 -19.47 1.06 -5.53
CA GLY A 200 -20.75 0.61 -4.99
C GLY A 200 -20.66 -0.50 -3.96
N HIS A 201 -19.68 -1.39 -4.05
CA HIS A 201 -19.72 -2.68 -3.35
C HIS A 201 -18.52 -2.97 -2.47
N ASP A 202 -17.34 -2.33 -2.66
CA ASP A 202 -16.16 -2.65 -1.85
C ASP A 202 -16.48 -2.48 -0.36
N SER A 203 -16.13 -3.48 0.43
CA SER A 203 -16.29 -3.41 1.89
C SER A 203 -15.34 -2.40 2.53
N ASP A 204 -14.18 -2.11 1.88
CA ASP A 204 -13.21 -1.12 2.32
C ASP A 204 -13.65 0.30 1.96
N ALA A 205 -13.85 1.14 2.98
CA ALA A 205 -14.34 2.51 2.81
C ALA A 205 -13.36 3.41 2.04
N PHE A 206 -12.05 3.18 2.22
CA PHE A 206 -11.02 3.94 1.50
C PHE A 206 -11.09 3.61 0.01
N ASN A 207 -11.10 2.33 -0.34
CA ASN A 207 -11.15 1.90 -1.74
C ASN A 207 -12.45 2.28 -2.44
N ARG A 208 -13.60 2.29 -1.73
CA ARG A 208 -14.83 2.86 -2.31
C ARG A 208 -14.66 4.31 -2.72
N ALA A 209 -14.08 5.13 -1.81
CA ALA A 209 -13.86 6.55 -2.08
C ALA A 209 -12.86 6.77 -3.21
N GLU A 210 -11.75 6.02 -3.21
CA GLU A 210 -10.72 6.07 -4.25
C GLU A 210 -11.27 5.67 -5.63
N ALA A 211 -12.06 4.60 -5.70
CA ALA A 211 -12.70 4.16 -6.94
C ALA A 211 -13.67 5.21 -7.48
N PHE A 212 -14.48 5.81 -6.61
CA PHE A 212 -15.38 6.89 -6.98
C PHE A 212 -14.63 8.12 -7.48
N GLU A 213 -13.58 8.53 -6.79
CA GLU A 213 -12.75 9.68 -7.20
C GLU A 213 -12.11 9.44 -8.58
N ARG A 214 -11.54 8.26 -8.82
CA ARG A 214 -10.98 7.89 -10.13
C ARG A 214 -12.04 7.93 -11.22
N LEU A 215 -13.24 7.42 -10.94
CA LEU A 215 -14.35 7.44 -11.89
C LEU A 215 -14.75 8.89 -12.25
N VAL A 216 -14.85 9.77 -11.26
CA VAL A 216 -15.15 11.19 -11.47
C VAL A 216 -14.04 11.88 -12.28
N LEU A 217 -12.78 11.64 -11.94
CA LEU A 217 -11.64 12.22 -12.65
C LEU A 217 -11.59 11.76 -14.12
N ASN A 218 -11.88 10.49 -14.39
CA ASN A 218 -11.96 9.97 -15.75
C ASN A 218 -13.07 10.67 -16.55
N CYS A 219 -14.27 10.78 -15.97
CA CYS A 219 -15.36 11.50 -16.60
C CYS A 219 -15.03 12.99 -16.88
N LEU A 220 -14.43 13.67 -15.91
CA LEU A 220 -14.04 15.07 -16.10
C LEU A 220 -12.97 15.23 -17.18
N SER A 221 -12.00 14.30 -17.27
CA SER A 221 -10.99 14.32 -18.33
C SER A 221 -11.62 14.12 -19.70
N GLU A 222 -12.54 13.15 -19.86
CA GLU A 222 -13.29 12.93 -21.09
C GLU A 222 -14.11 14.17 -21.51
N MET A 223 -14.75 14.84 -20.54
CA MET A 223 -15.50 16.07 -20.81
C MET A 223 -14.59 17.23 -21.25
N ILE A 224 -13.41 17.35 -20.66
CA ILE A 224 -12.44 18.37 -21.06
C ILE A 224 -11.94 18.08 -22.48
N ASP A 225 -11.56 16.83 -22.77
CA ASP A 225 -11.11 16.43 -24.09
C ASP A 225 -12.18 16.66 -25.16
N ALA A 226 -13.44 16.30 -24.90
CA ALA A 226 -14.55 16.57 -25.80
C ALA A 226 -14.75 18.08 -26.05
N ALA A 227 -14.71 18.88 -24.99
CA ALA A 227 -14.83 20.34 -25.11
C ALA A 227 -13.68 20.97 -25.90
N GLU A 228 -12.44 20.49 -25.74
CA GLU A 228 -11.26 20.98 -26.51
C GLU A 228 -11.35 20.61 -27.99
N HIS A 229 -11.94 19.45 -28.32
CA HIS A 229 -12.11 18.99 -29.72
C HIS A 229 -13.42 19.49 -30.37
N GLY A 230 -14.32 20.10 -29.60
CA GLY A 230 -15.61 20.59 -30.06
C GLY A 230 -16.65 19.47 -30.29
N ASP A 231 -16.45 18.34 -29.61
CA ASP A 231 -17.36 17.18 -29.62
C ASP A 231 -18.49 17.35 -28.61
N ASP A 232 -19.55 16.57 -28.75
CA ASP A 232 -20.63 16.50 -27.76
C ASP A 232 -20.10 15.93 -26.44
N LEU A 233 -20.57 16.47 -25.31
CA LEU A 233 -20.18 15.97 -23.99
C LEU A 233 -20.73 14.55 -23.77
N PRO A 234 -19.94 13.66 -23.16
CA PRO A 234 -20.33 12.26 -22.91
C PRO A 234 -21.45 12.11 -21.89
#